data_012ecc3a14ccb8633402297721f8f85d
#
_entry.id   012ecc3a14ccb8633402297721f8f85d
#
_cell.length_a   1.000
_cell.length_b   1.000
_cell.length_c   1.000
_cell.angle_alpha   90.00
_cell.angle_beta   90.00
_cell.angle_gamma   90.00
#
_symmetry.space_group_name_H-M   'P 1'
#
loop_
_entity.id
_entity.type
_entity.pdbx_description
1 polymer ?
#
loop_
_entity_poly.entity_id
_entity_poly.type
_entity_poly.pdbx_seq_one_letter_code
_entity_poly.pdbx_strand_id
1 'polypeptide(L)'
;MSCTIIQELDEISDRYDAILCDLWGCYHDGIRPYHAAVSACQAVKDAGKTVILLTNAPRPADQVQAFLDKIGAPPESYHAIVSSGAACQAALTSGRWGDRFFYLGPDRDRHMLEGPGLQRYPAEEASAILCTGLVDEFTEGLEDYDARLADLKALGLKMLCANPDIVVDRGHERFWCAGALAERYARIGGEVVYFGKPHAPIYERSLEVLEEVSGRAIAPERVLAIGDGPATDVKGGCDFGLDTLFVTGG
;
A
#
# COMPACT_ATOMS: atom_id res chain seq x y z
N MET A 1 -20.71 -13.77 9.04
CA MET A 1 -19.72 -14.31 8.10
C MET A 1 -19.32 -15.69 8.55
N SER A 2 -19.33 -16.70 7.66
CA SER A 2 -18.77 -18.03 7.96
C SER A 2 -17.30 -18.02 7.54
N CYS A 3 -16.40 -18.41 8.44
CA CYS A 3 -14.99 -18.61 8.12
C CYS A 3 -14.80 -20.08 7.71
N THR A 4 -14.15 -20.32 6.58
CA THR A 4 -13.79 -21.67 6.12
C THR A 4 -12.26 -21.78 6.15
N ILE A 5 -11.76 -22.86 6.77
CA ILE A 5 -10.33 -23.17 6.74
C ILE A 5 -10.05 -23.99 5.49
N ILE A 6 -9.06 -23.58 4.71
CA ILE A 6 -8.55 -24.30 3.54
C ILE A 6 -7.08 -24.62 3.74
N GLN A 7 -6.57 -25.59 3.02
CA GLN A 7 -5.17 -25.98 3.05
C GLN A 7 -4.42 -25.47 1.81
N GLU A 8 -5.12 -25.40 0.69
CA GLU A 8 -4.54 -25.01 -0.60
C GLU A 8 -5.44 -24.00 -1.32
N LEU A 9 -4.84 -23.08 -2.06
CA LEU A 9 -5.57 -22.01 -2.76
C LEU A 9 -6.49 -22.56 -3.87
N ASP A 10 -6.14 -23.69 -4.46
CA ASP A 10 -6.93 -24.34 -5.53
C ASP A 10 -8.32 -24.78 -5.04
N GLU A 11 -8.53 -25.07 -3.76
CA GLU A 11 -9.85 -25.40 -3.20
C GLU A 11 -10.90 -24.31 -3.44
N ILE A 12 -10.48 -23.05 -3.62
CA ILE A 12 -11.37 -21.90 -3.77
C ILE A 12 -11.11 -21.10 -5.05
N SER A 13 -9.96 -21.28 -5.69
CA SER A 13 -9.50 -20.41 -6.78
C SER A 13 -10.47 -20.33 -7.94
N ASP A 14 -11.23 -21.39 -8.25
CA ASP A 14 -12.19 -21.42 -9.37
C ASP A 14 -13.34 -20.42 -9.24
N ARG A 15 -13.59 -19.91 -8.04
CA ARG A 15 -14.60 -18.88 -7.81
C ARG A 15 -14.17 -17.49 -8.24
N TYR A 16 -12.88 -17.27 -8.51
CA TYR A 16 -12.31 -15.96 -8.77
C TYR A 16 -11.64 -15.89 -10.13
N ASP A 17 -11.65 -14.72 -10.73
CA ASP A 17 -10.98 -14.39 -11.99
C ASP A 17 -9.65 -13.66 -11.74
N ALA A 18 -9.48 -13.10 -10.54
CA ALA A 18 -8.27 -12.40 -10.14
C ALA A 18 -7.96 -12.58 -8.66
N ILE A 19 -6.68 -12.41 -8.29
CA ILE A 19 -6.23 -12.30 -6.91
C ILE A 19 -5.44 -11.01 -6.70
N LEU A 20 -5.62 -10.40 -5.52
CA LEU A 20 -4.80 -9.33 -4.96
C LEU A 20 -4.00 -9.93 -3.80
N CYS A 21 -2.72 -10.19 -4.02
CA CYS A 21 -1.86 -10.85 -3.04
C CYS A 21 -0.97 -9.82 -2.33
N ASP A 22 -1.06 -9.77 -0.99
CA ASP A 22 -0.12 -8.98 -0.21
C ASP A 22 1.31 -9.45 -0.40
N LEU A 23 2.25 -8.53 -0.21
CA LEU A 23 3.68 -8.79 -0.36
C LEU A 23 4.32 -9.26 0.94
N TRP A 24 4.33 -8.41 1.96
CA TRP A 24 5.07 -8.67 3.19
C TRP A 24 4.31 -9.65 4.07
N GLY A 25 4.96 -10.75 4.48
CA GLY A 25 4.32 -11.81 5.25
C GLY A 25 3.54 -12.82 4.40
N CYS A 26 3.11 -12.47 3.18
CA CYS A 26 2.39 -13.36 2.27
C CYS A 26 3.25 -13.85 1.10
N TYR A 27 3.83 -12.92 0.33
CA TYR A 27 4.63 -13.27 -0.84
C TYR A 27 6.12 -13.37 -0.54
N HIS A 28 6.64 -12.59 0.41
CA HIS A 28 8.05 -12.59 0.84
C HIS A 28 8.24 -12.21 2.31
N ASP A 29 9.43 -12.54 2.87
CA ASP A 29 9.85 -12.17 4.23
C ASP A 29 10.78 -10.93 4.26
N GLY A 30 10.92 -10.22 3.14
CA GLY A 30 11.86 -9.09 2.98
C GLY A 30 13.27 -9.49 2.59
N ILE A 31 13.62 -10.78 2.63
CA ILE A 31 14.93 -11.34 2.27
C ILE A 31 14.81 -12.20 1.02
N ARG A 32 13.73 -12.97 0.92
CA ARG A 32 13.44 -13.89 -0.18
C ARG A 32 11.92 -14.09 -0.35
N PRO A 33 11.46 -14.45 -1.55
CA PRO A 33 10.06 -14.84 -1.74
C PRO A 33 9.79 -16.20 -1.10
N TYR A 34 8.55 -16.39 -0.65
CA TYR A 34 8.07 -17.70 -0.19
C TYR A 34 7.78 -18.59 -1.40
N HIS A 35 8.46 -19.73 -1.50
CA HIS A 35 8.29 -20.65 -2.64
C HIS A 35 6.83 -21.09 -2.84
N ALA A 36 6.10 -21.36 -1.76
CA ALA A 36 4.69 -21.74 -1.83
C ALA A 36 3.81 -20.63 -2.40
N ALA A 37 4.03 -19.38 -1.99
CA ALA A 37 3.27 -18.21 -2.49
C ALA A 37 3.55 -17.97 -3.98
N VAL A 38 4.83 -18.02 -4.37
CA VAL A 38 5.23 -17.92 -5.80
C VAL A 38 4.56 -18.99 -6.63
N SER A 39 4.60 -20.25 -6.17
CA SER A 39 4.00 -21.38 -6.89
C SER A 39 2.47 -21.25 -6.99
N ALA A 40 1.80 -20.78 -5.91
CA ALA A 40 0.38 -20.54 -5.93
C ALA A 40 -0.02 -19.42 -6.90
N CYS A 41 0.71 -18.29 -6.88
CA CYS A 41 0.52 -17.20 -7.83
C CYS A 41 0.71 -17.65 -9.27
N GLN A 42 1.77 -18.44 -9.55
CA GLN A 42 2.04 -18.98 -10.87
C GLN A 42 0.92 -19.92 -11.35
N ALA A 43 0.43 -20.81 -10.48
CA ALA A 43 -0.67 -21.72 -10.80
C ALA A 43 -1.96 -20.96 -11.14
N VAL A 44 -2.26 -19.88 -10.42
CA VAL A 44 -3.40 -18.99 -10.73
C VAL A 44 -3.24 -18.34 -12.10
N LYS A 45 -2.03 -17.88 -12.45
CA LYS A 45 -1.74 -17.32 -13.79
C LYS A 45 -1.87 -18.36 -14.88
N ASP A 46 -1.32 -19.56 -14.67
CA ASP A 46 -1.37 -20.66 -15.65
C ASP A 46 -2.80 -21.12 -15.91
N ALA A 47 -3.70 -20.93 -14.93
CA ALA A 47 -5.14 -21.11 -15.08
C ALA A 47 -5.85 -19.96 -15.84
N GLY A 48 -5.09 -18.99 -16.37
CA GLY A 48 -5.62 -17.86 -17.14
C GLY A 48 -6.26 -16.74 -16.29
N LYS A 49 -5.95 -16.70 -15.00
CA LYS A 49 -6.46 -15.68 -14.06
C LYS A 49 -5.44 -14.57 -13.83
N THR A 50 -5.90 -13.42 -13.36
CA THR A 50 -5.01 -12.27 -13.15
C THR A 50 -4.48 -12.22 -11.70
N VAL A 51 -3.17 -11.99 -11.57
CA VAL A 51 -2.48 -11.85 -10.27
C VAL A 51 -1.91 -10.45 -10.16
N ILE A 52 -2.34 -9.70 -9.14
CA ILE A 52 -1.78 -8.41 -8.75
C ILE A 52 -1.14 -8.55 -7.37
N LEU A 53 0.09 -8.07 -7.24
CA LEU A 53 0.73 -7.92 -5.93
C LEU A 53 0.32 -6.57 -5.31
N LEU A 54 -0.12 -6.58 -4.05
CA LEU A 54 -0.69 -5.43 -3.35
C LEU A 54 0.10 -5.09 -2.10
N THR A 55 0.58 -3.84 -1.95
CA THR A 55 1.43 -3.47 -0.82
C THR A 55 1.18 -2.08 -0.29
N ASN A 56 1.37 -1.88 1.04
CA ASN A 56 1.35 -0.56 1.67
C ASN A 56 2.67 0.21 1.52
N ALA A 57 3.65 -0.30 0.77
CA ALA A 57 4.90 0.41 0.55
C ALA A 57 4.66 1.82 -0.05
N PRO A 58 5.28 2.88 0.52
CA PRO A 58 5.12 4.26 0.05
C PRO A 58 6.03 4.54 -1.17
N ARG A 59 6.05 3.62 -2.14
CA ARG A 59 6.93 3.66 -3.32
C ARG A 59 6.14 3.36 -4.57
N PRO A 60 6.53 3.92 -5.74
CA PRO A 60 5.97 3.54 -7.03
C PRO A 60 6.20 2.06 -7.35
N ALA A 61 5.38 1.53 -8.25
CA ALA A 61 5.41 0.10 -8.60
C ALA A 61 6.75 -0.38 -9.16
N ASP A 62 7.45 0.45 -9.94
CA ASP A 62 8.77 0.15 -10.50
C ASP A 62 9.86 -0.02 -9.44
N GLN A 63 9.79 0.75 -8.35
CA GLN A 63 10.72 0.60 -7.22
C GLN A 63 10.40 -0.63 -6.37
N VAL A 64 9.11 -0.99 -6.24
CA VAL A 64 8.71 -2.26 -5.61
C VAL A 64 9.20 -3.42 -6.46
N GLN A 65 9.05 -3.34 -7.80
CA GLN A 65 9.58 -4.32 -8.73
C GLN A 65 11.10 -4.51 -8.58
N ALA A 66 11.86 -3.41 -8.58
CA ALA A 66 13.31 -3.47 -8.41
C ALA A 66 13.74 -4.12 -7.08
N PHE A 67 12.94 -3.95 -6.01
CA PHE A 67 13.16 -4.65 -4.76
C PHE A 67 12.84 -6.15 -4.88
N LEU A 68 11.74 -6.52 -5.52
CA LEU A 68 11.38 -7.92 -5.77
C LEU A 68 12.42 -8.64 -6.61
N ASP A 69 12.95 -8.00 -7.65
CA ASP A 69 14.03 -8.54 -8.49
C ASP A 69 15.30 -8.81 -7.65
N LYS A 70 15.64 -7.88 -6.75
CA LYS A 70 16.81 -8.00 -5.86
C LYS A 70 16.70 -9.19 -4.91
N ILE A 71 15.52 -9.51 -4.41
CA ILE A 71 15.29 -10.66 -3.52
C ILE A 71 15.02 -11.96 -4.30
N GLY A 72 15.04 -11.93 -5.62
CA GLY A 72 14.89 -13.09 -6.50
C GLY A 72 13.43 -13.53 -6.67
N ALA A 73 12.47 -12.64 -6.56
CA ALA A 73 11.07 -12.93 -6.87
C ALA A 73 10.86 -13.04 -8.38
N PRO A 74 10.27 -14.14 -8.88
CA PRO A 74 10.12 -14.36 -10.31
C PRO A 74 9.00 -13.46 -10.88
N PRO A 75 9.33 -12.54 -11.84
CA PRO A 75 8.35 -11.61 -12.39
C PRO A 75 7.23 -12.30 -13.19
N GLU A 76 7.45 -13.53 -13.63
CA GLU A 76 6.45 -14.34 -14.32
C GLU A 76 5.29 -14.79 -13.41
N SER A 77 5.41 -14.73 -12.09
CA SER A 77 4.39 -15.23 -11.16
C SER A 77 3.23 -14.22 -10.91
N TYR A 78 3.34 -12.99 -11.38
CA TYR A 78 2.30 -11.96 -11.27
C TYR A 78 2.19 -11.13 -12.56
N HIS A 79 1.17 -10.28 -12.66
CA HIS A 79 0.96 -9.44 -13.84
C HIS A 79 1.33 -7.99 -13.59
N ALA A 80 1.04 -7.47 -12.38
CA ALA A 80 1.34 -6.09 -12.02
C ALA A 80 1.49 -5.95 -10.49
N ILE A 81 1.94 -4.77 -10.07
CA ILE A 81 2.08 -4.37 -8.67
C ILE A 81 1.26 -3.12 -8.44
N VAL A 82 0.46 -3.11 -7.39
CA VAL A 82 -0.21 -1.92 -6.87
C VAL A 82 0.33 -1.62 -5.49
N SER A 83 0.86 -0.43 -5.31
CA SER A 83 1.38 0.04 -4.03
C SER A 83 0.59 1.24 -3.53
N SER A 84 0.61 1.44 -2.22
CA SER A 84 0.07 2.65 -1.59
C SER A 84 0.74 3.92 -2.16
N GLY A 85 2.06 3.86 -2.40
CA GLY A 85 2.79 4.94 -3.06
C GLY A 85 2.27 5.24 -4.46
N ALA A 86 2.02 4.21 -5.28
CA ALA A 86 1.48 4.40 -6.63
C ALA A 86 0.05 4.98 -6.61
N ALA A 87 -0.81 4.52 -5.71
CA ALA A 87 -2.15 5.08 -5.53
C ALA A 87 -2.11 6.54 -5.06
N CYS A 88 -1.21 6.86 -4.13
CA CYS A 88 -0.97 8.23 -3.68
C CYS A 88 -0.45 9.10 -4.83
N GLN A 89 0.53 8.65 -5.61
CA GLN A 89 1.08 9.40 -6.74
C GLN A 89 0.05 9.66 -7.83
N ALA A 90 -0.81 8.70 -8.15
CA ALA A 90 -1.94 8.91 -9.06
C ALA A 90 -2.89 10.01 -8.54
N ALA A 91 -3.17 10.03 -7.24
CA ALA A 91 -3.97 11.07 -6.62
C ALA A 91 -3.28 12.45 -6.63
N LEU A 92 -1.96 12.52 -6.40
CA LEU A 92 -1.19 13.77 -6.47
C LEU A 92 -1.26 14.37 -7.88
N THR A 93 -1.06 13.54 -8.92
CA THR A 93 -1.05 13.97 -10.33
C THR A 93 -2.44 14.29 -10.88
N SER A 94 -3.51 13.88 -10.18
CA SER A 94 -4.90 14.22 -10.58
C SER A 94 -5.25 15.70 -10.48
N GLY A 95 -4.42 16.51 -9.83
CA GLY A 95 -4.66 17.94 -9.57
C GLY A 95 -5.68 18.21 -8.45
N ARG A 96 -6.34 17.19 -7.91
CA ARG A 96 -7.36 17.33 -6.86
C ARG A 96 -6.83 18.02 -5.59
N TRP A 97 -5.54 17.86 -5.32
CA TRP A 97 -4.87 18.35 -4.10
C TRP A 97 -3.97 19.55 -4.34
N GLY A 98 -4.06 20.15 -5.54
CA GLY A 98 -3.15 21.21 -5.98
C GLY A 98 -1.83 20.65 -6.51
N ASP A 99 -0.83 21.50 -6.63
CA ASP A 99 0.49 21.21 -7.20
C ASP A 99 1.64 21.46 -6.21
N ARG A 100 1.33 22.06 -5.05
CA ARG A 100 2.31 22.47 -4.02
C ARG A 100 2.16 21.62 -2.77
N PHE A 101 3.20 20.87 -2.43
CA PHE A 101 3.14 19.93 -1.32
C PHE A 101 4.23 20.21 -0.29
N PHE A 102 3.82 20.24 1.00
CA PHE A 102 4.77 20.10 2.08
C PHE A 102 5.14 18.61 2.21
N TYR A 103 6.43 18.31 2.09
CA TYR A 103 6.91 16.93 2.16
C TYR A 103 7.33 16.57 3.58
N LEU A 104 6.76 15.50 4.12
CA LEU A 104 7.09 14.91 5.41
C LEU A 104 7.49 13.45 5.21
N GLY A 105 8.78 13.17 5.30
CA GLY A 105 9.31 11.83 5.10
C GLY A 105 10.82 11.82 4.83
N PRO A 106 11.40 10.62 4.71
CA PRO A 106 12.84 10.44 4.48
C PRO A 106 13.22 10.84 3.05
N ASP A 107 14.49 11.24 2.88
CA ASP A 107 15.02 11.69 1.59
C ASP A 107 14.91 10.64 0.47
N ARG A 108 14.96 9.35 0.82
CA ARG A 108 14.83 8.26 -0.15
C ARG A 108 13.47 8.19 -0.86
N ASP A 109 12.41 8.74 -0.25
CA ASP A 109 11.05 8.72 -0.79
C ASP A 109 10.66 10.06 -1.47
N ARG A 110 11.61 11.01 -1.63
CA ARG A 110 11.38 12.31 -2.28
C ARG A 110 10.91 12.20 -3.73
N HIS A 111 11.27 11.11 -4.42
CA HIS A 111 10.84 10.84 -5.78
C HIS A 111 9.30 10.80 -5.92
N MET A 112 8.56 10.63 -4.81
CA MET A 112 7.10 10.73 -4.81
C MET A 112 6.56 12.09 -5.30
N LEU A 113 7.38 13.15 -5.26
CA LEU A 113 7.10 14.46 -5.81
C LEU A 113 7.81 14.72 -7.15
N GLU A 114 8.43 13.71 -7.75
CA GLU A 114 9.03 13.79 -9.08
C GLU A 114 7.98 13.45 -10.13
N GLY A 115 7.31 14.47 -10.64
CA GLY A 115 6.29 14.31 -11.67
C GLY A 115 5.87 15.68 -12.24
N PRO A 116 5.26 15.71 -13.44
CA PRO A 116 4.79 16.95 -14.03
C PRO A 116 3.82 17.68 -13.09
N GLY A 117 4.15 18.92 -12.74
CA GLY A 117 3.30 19.77 -11.90
C GLY A 117 3.40 19.51 -10.39
N LEU A 118 4.21 18.56 -9.92
CA LEU A 118 4.40 18.32 -8.49
C LEU A 118 5.64 19.07 -8.00
N GLN A 119 5.50 19.86 -6.94
CA GLN A 119 6.60 20.63 -6.37
C GLN A 119 6.55 20.65 -4.86
N ARG A 120 7.74 20.64 -4.25
CA ARG A 120 7.91 20.80 -2.81
C ARG A 120 7.91 22.27 -2.42
N TYR A 121 7.10 22.60 -1.43
CA TYR A 121 6.98 23.95 -0.89
C TYR A 121 7.14 23.96 0.65
N PRO A 122 7.49 25.14 1.24
CA PRO A 122 7.28 25.38 2.67
C PRO A 122 5.81 25.17 3.05
N ALA A 123 5.56 24.88 4.32
CA ALA A 123 4.20 24.56 4.79
C ALA A 123 3.20 25.70 4.53
N GLU A 124 3.65 26.94 4.66
CA GLU A 124 2.82 28.15 4.50
C GLU A 124 2.34 28.36 3.07
N GLU A 125 3.01 27.75 2.10
CA GLU A 125 2.69 27.88 0.68
C GLU A 125 2.12 26.58 0.10
N ALA A 126 2.05 25.50 0.89
CA ALA A 126 1.59 24.21 0.46
C ALA A 126 0.07 24.13 0.39
N SER A 127 -0.44 23.30 -0.52
CA SER A 127 -1.86 22.95 -0.65
C SER A 127 -2.23 21.74 0.22
N ALA A 128 -1.26 20.83 0.43
CA ALA A 128 -1.42 19.65 1.26
C ALA A 128 -0.06 19.14 1.76
N ILE A 129 -0.11 18.20 2.71
CA ILE A 129 1.06 17.47 3.21
C ILE A 129 1.13 16.15 2.47
N LEU A 130 2.29 15.80 1.88
CA LEU A 130 2.60 14.43 1.49
C LEU A 130 3.43 13.80 2.61
N CYS A 131 2.88 12.77 3.27
CA CYS A 131 3.56 12.04 4.34
C CYS A 131 3.92 10.63 3.87
N THR A 132 5.21 10.32 3.84
CA THR A 132 5.76 9.00 3.49
C THR A 132 6.42 8.30 4.68
N GLY A 133 6.65 9.00 5.80
CA GLY A 133 7.27 8.46 7.02
C GLY A 133 7.90 9.54 7.89
N LEU A 134 8.73 9.09 8.84
CA LEU A 134 9.60 9.96 9.61
C LEU A 134 10.74 10.46 8.70
N VAL A 135 11.34 11.61 9.02
CA VAL A 135 12.49 12.14 8.27
C VAL A 135 13.71 11.25 8.48
N ASP A 136 13.94 10.85 9.73
CA ASP A 136 14.96 9.85 10.08
C ASP A 136 14.34 8.80 11.03
N GLU A 137 13.92 7.67 10.48
CA GLU A 137 13.30 6.58 11.22
C GLU A 137 14.23 5.88 12.21
N PHE A 138 15.56 6.13 12.13
CA PHE A 138 16.56 5.48 12.98
C PHE A 138 16.82 6.28 14.27
N THR A 139 16.61 7.59 14.25
CA THR A 139 16.98 8.48 15.35
C THR A 139 15.83 9.27 15.94
N GLU A 140 14.70 9.39 15.23
CA GLU A 140 13.55 10.18 15.65
C GLU A 140 12.41 9.32 16.19
N GLY A 141 11.71 9.84 17.21
CA GLY A 141 10.47 9.30 17.75
C GLY A 141 9.24 10.08 17.25
N LEU A 142 8.05 9.55 17.52
CA LEU A 142 6.80 10.21 17.12
C LEU A 142 6.60 11.56 17.84
N GLU A 143 7.08 11.69 19.06
CA GLU A 143 7.01 12.89 19.90
C GLU A 143 7.78 14.07 19.32
N ASP A 144 8.84 13.82 18.56
CA ASP A 144 9.64 14.86 17.91
C ASP A 144 8.83 15.63 16.85
N TYR A 145 7.71 15.06 16.44
CA TYR A 145 6.82 15.63 15.41
C TYR A 145 5.66 16.44 15.98
N ASP A 146 5.37 16.40 17.29
CA ASP A 146 4.17 17.00 17.87
C ASP A 146 4.03 18.50 17.55
N ALA A 147 5.08 19.27 17.73
CA ALA A 147 5.08 20.70 17.43
C ALA A 147 4.85 20.95 15.92
N ARG A 148 5.57 20.23 15.05
CA ARG A 148 5.42 20.34 13.59
C ARG A 148 4.02 19.98 13.14
N LEU A 149 3.45 18.89 13.66
CA LEU A 149 2.08 18.48 13.31
C LEU A 149 1.04 19.50 13.77
N ALA A 150 1.24 20.13 14.95
CA ALA A 150 0.38 21.21 15.42
C ALA A 150 0.43 22.45 14.50
N ASP A 151 1.62 22.84 14.04
CA ASP A 151 1.81 23.95 13.10
C ASP A 151 1.14 23.65 11.75
N LEU A 152 1.34 22.46 11.19
CA LEU A 152 0.71 22.02 9.94
C LEU A 152 -0.82 22.02 10.06
N LYS A 153 -1.35 21.58 11.20
CA LYS A 153 -2.78 21.62 11.49
C LYS A 153 -3.33 23.04 11.60
N ALA A 154 -2.57 23.95 12.22
CA ALA A 154 -2.96 25.36 12.33
C ALA A 154 -3.07 26.04 10.94
N LEU A 155 -2.28 25.59 9.95
CA LEU A 155 -2.38 26.03 8.55
C LEU A 155 -3.56 25.39 7.80
N GLY A 156 -4.29 24.46 8.42
CA GLY A 156 -5.45 23.79 7.82
C GLY A 156 -5.10 22.79 6.71
N LEU A 157 -3.85 22.33 6.63
CA LEU A 157 -3.40 21.41 5.58
C LEU A 157 -3.99 20.02 5.78
N LYS A 158 -4.40 19.38 4.68
CA LYS A 158 -4.76 17.95 4.68
C LYS A 158 -3.50 17.10 4.51
N MET A 159 -3.43 16.00 5.24
CA MET A 159 -2.32 15.05 5.11
C MET A 159 -2.70 13.91 4.16
N LEU A 160 -1.88 13.70 3.15
CA LEU A 160 -1.94 12.59 2.21
C LEU A 160 -0.94 11.53 2.69
N CYS A 161 -1.44 10.47 3.31
CA CYS A 161 -0.62 9.41 3.90
C CYS A 161 -0.36 8.32 2.87
N ALA A 162 0.88 8.22 2.41
CA ALA A 162 1.30 7.26 1.39
C ALA A 162 1.62 5.86 1.93
N ASN A 163 1.61 5.66 3.26
CA ASN A 163 1.78 4.36 3.92
C ASN A 163 0.95 4.33 5.21
N PRO A 164 -0.23 3.68 5.21
CA PRO A 164 -1.09 3.62 6.39
C PRO A 164 -0.55 2.76 7.55
N ASP A 165 0.47 1.94 7.33
CA ASP A 165 1.04 1.11 8.39
C ASP A 165 1.55 1.99 9.54
N ILE A 166 1.35 1.50 10.76
CA ILE A 166 1.81 2.19 11.97
C ILE A 166 3.28 1.88 12.20
N VAL A 167 3.65 0.62 12.05
CA VAL A 167 5.01 0.11 12.23
C VAL A 167 5.34 -0.90 11.14
N VAL A 168 6.64 -1.10 10.92
CA VAL A 168 7.17 -2.18 10.10
C VAL A 168 8.33 -2.85 10.84
N ASP A 169 8.37 -4.17 10.83
CA ASP A 169 9.48 -4.95 11.37
C ASP A 169 10.50 -5.24 10.26
N ARG A 170 11.79 -4.93 10.53
CA ARG A 170 12.91 -5.23 9.64
C ARG A 170 13.95 -6.02 10.42
N GLY A 171 13.94 -7.33 10.25
CA GLY A 171 14.71 -8.23 11.08
C GLY A 171 14.23 -8.21 12.52
N HIS A 172 15.07 -7.74 13.46
CA HIS A 172 14.73 -7.63 14.88
C HIS A 172 14.36 -6.21 15.33
N GLU A 173 14.36 -5.25 14.42
CA GLU A 173 14.09 -3.84 14.72
C GLU A 173 12.72 -3.43 14.18
N ARG A 174 12.03 -2.59 14.96
CA ARG A 174 10.72 -2.05 14.63
C ARG A 174 10.82 -0.56 14.36
N PHE A 175 10.26 -0.13 13.22
CA PHE A 175 10.30 1.25 12.75
C PHE A 175 8.89 1.81 12.63
N TRP A 176 8.74 3.10 12.96
CA TRP A 176 7.52 3.83 12.74
C TRP A 176 7.32 4.12 11.24
N CYS A 177 6.06 3.99 10.78
CA CYS A 177 5.65 4.34 9.43
C CYS A 177 4.83 5.63 9.39
N ALA A 178 4.50 6.10 8.18
CA ALA A 178 3.71 7.31 7.98
C ALA A 178 2.34 7.27 8.65
N GLY A 179 1.71 6.10 8.74
CA GLY A 179 0.44 5.91 9.43
C GLY A 179 0.46 6.34 10.89
N ALA A 180 1.60 6.14 11.59
CA ALA A 180 1.74 6.59 12.97
C ALA A 180 1.70 8.12 13.10
N LEU A 181 2.35 8.86 12.18
CA LEU A 181 2.27 10.33 12.11
C LEU A 181 0.87 10.78 11.70
N ALA A 182 0.25 10.08 10.76
CA ALA A 182 -1.11 10.38 10.29
C ALA A 182 -2.15 10.20 11.40
N GLU A 183 -2.07 9.13 12.20
CA GLU A 183 -2.92 8.97 13.38
C GLU A 183 -2.71 10.09 14.40
N ARG A 184 -1.46 10.46 14.65
CA ARG A 184 -1.14 11.58 15.56
C ARG A 184 -1.75 12.89 15.07
N TYR A 185 -1.63 13.15 13.75
CA TYR A 185 -2.23 14.30 13.11
C TYR A 185 -3.76 14.32 13.22
N ALA A 186 -4.40 13.17 12.97
CA ALA A 186 -5.85 13.02 13.13
C ALA A 186 -6.31 13.25 14.59
N ARG A 187 -5.56 12.76 15.59
CA ARG A 187 -5.88 12.94 17.02
C ARG A 187 -5.92 14.40 17.46
N ILE A 188 -5.12 15.27 16.84
CA ILE A 188 -5.18 16.73 17.10
C ILE A 188 -6.19 17.46 16.21
N GLY A 189 -7.00 16.73 15.44
CA GLY A 189 -8.06 17.27 14.58
C GLY A 189 -7.57 17.67 13.17
N GLY A 190 -6.45 17.14 12.70
CA GLY A 190 -6.01 17.24 11.30
C GLY A 190 -6.79 16.28 10.40
N GLU A 191 -7.05 16.68 9.16
CA GLU A 191 -7.67 15.82 8.17
C GLU A 191 -6.62 14.93 7.49
N VAL A 192 -6.89 13.63 7.38
CA VAL A 192 -5.99 12.65 6.74
C VAL A 192 -6.72 11.89 5.65
N VAL A 193 -6.03 11.69 4.52
CA VAL A 193 -6.43 10.79 3.44
C VAL A 193 -5.38 9.69 3.33
N TYR A 194 -5.80 8.44 3.46
CA TYR A 194 -4.94 7.27 3.40
C TYR A 194 -5.04 6.58 2.04
N PHE A 195 -3.92 6.15 1.46
CA PHE A 195 -3.87 5.54 0.13
C PHE A 195 -3.59 4.04 0.12
N GLY A 196 -3.28 3.42 1.26
CA GLY A 196 -3.03 1.98 1.39
C GLY A 196 -4.14 1.23 2.11
N LYS A 197 -3.97 -0.08 2.25
CA LYS A 197 -4.85 -0.96 3.04
C LYS A 197 -4.94 -0.48 4.50
N PRO A 198 -6.13 -0.48 5.11
CA PRO A 198 -7.42 -1.02 4.67
C PRO A 198 -8.30 -0.03 3.88
N HIS A 199 -7.80 1.09 3.40
CA HIS A 199 -8.59 2.18 2.84
C HIS A 199 -8.92 1.97 1.35
N ALA A 200 -10.10 2.45 0.91
CA ALA A 200 -10.64 2.24 -0.44
C ALA A 200 -9.69 2.62 -1.60
N PRO A 201 -8.91 3.73 -1.56
CA PRO A 201 -8.15 4.17 -2.73
C PRO A 201 -7.19 3.13 -3.32
N ILE A 202 -6.61 2.25 -2.49
CA ILE A 202 -5.70 1.21 -3.01
C ILE A 202 -6.47 0.10 -3.75
N TYR A 203 -7.68 -0.23 -3.28
CA TYR A 203 -8.54 -1.23 -3.93
C TYR A 203 -9.16 -0.69 -5.21
N GLU A 204 -9.59 0.59 -5.22
CA GLU A 204 -10.04 1.29 -6.43
C GLU A 204 -8.94 1.24 -7.51
N ARG A 205 -7.70 1.62 -7.15
CA ARG A 205 -6.57 1.53 -8.07
C ARG A 205 -6.28 0.09 -8.49
N SER A 206 -6.46 -0.89 -7.61
CA SER A 206 -6.28 -2.30 -7.95
C SER A 206 -7.26 -2.78 -9.00
N LEU A 207 -8.55 -2.35 -8.93
CA LEU A 207 -9.54 -2.72 -9.95
C LEU A 207 -9.24 -2.04 -11.30
N GLU A 208 -8.77 -0.79 -11.31
CA GLU A 208 -8.33 -0.12 -12.54
C GLU A 208 -7.16 -0.89 -13.19
N VAL A 209 -6.14 -1.25 -12.41
CA VAL A 209 -4.98 -2.04 -12.91
C VAL A 209 -5.41 -3.44 -13.36
N LEU A 210 -6.34 -4.08 -12.65
CA LEU A 210 -6.92 -5.35 -13.09
C LEU A 210 -7.57 -5.22 -14.46
N GLU A 211 -8.35 -4.18 -14.72
CA GLU A 211 -8.96 -3.93 -16.04
C GLU A 211 -7.90 -3.65 -17.10
N GLU A 212 -6.90 -2.83 -16.80
CA GLU A 212 -5.78 -2.53 -17.71
C GLU A 212 -5.04 -3.81 -18.15
N VAL A 213 -4.76 -4.71 -17.18
CA VAL A 213 -3.96 -5.94 -17.43
C VAL A 213 -4.78 -7.06 -18.05
N SER A 214 -6.02 -7.27 -17.60
CA SER A 214 -6.88 -8.36 -18.08
C SER A 214 -7.63 -8.02 -19.37
N GLY A 215 -7.68 -6.74 -19.74
CA GLY A 215 -8.43 -6.22 -20.89
C GLY A 215 -9.96 -6.21 -20.68
N ARG A 216 -10.44 -6.46 -19.46
CA ARG A 216 -11.86 -6.45 -19.09
C ARG A 216 -12.09 -6.05 -17.65
N ALA A 217 -13.22 -5.44 -17.35
CA ALA A 217 -13.63 -5.21 -15.97
C ALA A 217 -13.89 -6.56 -15.26
N ILE A 218 -13.38 -6.70 -14.04
CA ILE A 218 -13.62 -7.85 -13.17
C ILE A 218 -14.43 -7.36 -11.98
N ALA A 219 -15.60 -7.98 -11.77
CA ALA A 219 -16.47 -7.62 -10.65
C ALA A 219 -15.80 -7.95 -9.30
N PRO A 220 -15.98 -7.12 -8.26
CA PRO A 220 -15.36 -7.33 -6.95
C PRO A 220 -15.57 -8.73 -6.38
N GLU A 221 -16.76 -9.32 -6.57
CA GLU A 221 -17.11 -10.67 -6.11
C GLU A 221 -16.30 -11.79 -6.81
N ARG A 222 -15.60 -11.44 -7.89
CA ARG A 222 -14.72 -12.33 -8.66
C ARG A 222 -13.23 -12.07 -8.36
N VAL A 223 -12.94 -11.23 -7.36
CA VAL A 223 -11.59 -10.89 -6.91
C VAL A 223 -11.37 -11.42 -5.50
N LEU A 224 -10.29 -12.17 -5.27
CA LEU A 224 -9.88 -12.62 -3.95
C LEU A 224 -8.73 -11.77 -3.43
N ALA A 225 -8.91 -11.14 -2.27
CA ALA A 225 -7.80 -10.54 -1.54
C ALA A 225 -7.10 -11.60 -0.68
N ILE A 226 -5.76 -11.59 -0.64
CA ILE A 226 -4.95 -12.53 0.16
C ILE A 226 -3.98 -11.69 1.00
N GLY A 227 -3.97 -11.90 2.32
CA GLY A 227 -3.09 -11.16 3.22
C GLY A 227 -2.98 -11.74 4.61
N ASP A 228 -1.97 -11.31 5.37
CA ASP A 228 -1.69 -11.75 6.75
C ASP A 228 -2.06 -10.69 7.81
N GLY A 229 -2.43 -9.47 7.39
CA GLY A 229 -2.79 -8.37 8.27
C GLY A 229 -4.29 -8.32 8.59
N PRO A 230 -4.76 -8.66 9.82
CA PRO A 230 -6.19 -8.55 10.16
C PRO A 230 -6.73 -7.13 10.03
N ALA A 231 -5.96 -6.12 10.42
CA ALA A 231 -6.36 -4.71 10.41
C ALA A 231 -6.16 -4.01 9.05
N THR A 232 -5.38 -4.58 8.16
CA THR A 232 -5.05 -4.06 6.83
C THR A 232 -5.74 -4.86 5.74
N ASP A 233 -5.33 -6.10 5.52
CA ASP A 233 -5.80 -6.94 4.42
C ASP A 233 -7.21 -7.44 4.63
N VAL A 234 -7.47 -8.08 5.79
CA VAL A 234 -8.78 -8.67 6.05
C VAL A 234 -9.83 -7.58 6.18
N LYS A 235 -9.56 -6.57 7.02
CA LYS A 235 -10.47 -5.44 7.19
C LYS A 235 -10.73 -4.73 5.86
N GLY A 236 -9.67 -4.38 5.13
CA GLY A 236 -9.78 -3.61 3.91
C GLY A 236 -10.48 -4.36 2.79
N GLY A 237 -10.13 -5.64 2.55
CA GLY A 237 -10.80 -6.47 1.56
C GLY A 237 -12.30 -6.62 1.87
N CYS A 238 -12.64 -6.96 3.13
CA CYS A 238 -14.04 -7.08 3.55
C CYS A 238 -14.80 -5.75 3.45
N ASP A 239 -14.22 -4.62 3.88
CA ASP A 239 -14.87 -3.30 3.79
C ASP A 239 -15.10 -2.86 2.35
N PHE A 240 -14.21 -3.27 1.44
CA PHE A 240 -14.32 -3.01 0.00
C PHE A 240 -15.25 -4.00 -0.73
N GLY A 241 -15.73 -5.05 -0.05
CA GLY A 241 -16.65 -6.04 -0.59
C GLY A 241 -15.98 -7.21 -1.32
N LEU A 242 -14.69 -7.44 -1.10
CA LEU A 242 -13.96 -8.60 -1.62
C LEU A 242 -14.07 -9.78 -0.66
N ASP A 243 -14.08 -11.00 -1.20
CA ASP A 243 -13.72 -12.17 -0.40
C ASP A 243 -12.24 -12.07 -0.01
N THR A 244 -11.92 -12.45 1.23
CA THR A 244 -10.54 -12.32 1.75
C THR A 244 -10.04 -13.63 2.33
N LEU A 245 -8.87 -14.07 1.88
CA LEU A 245 -8.13 -15.19 2.44
C LEU A 245 -7.09 -14.66 3.43
N PHE A 246 -7.26 -15.04 4.70
CA PHE A 246 -6.29 -14.71 5.75
C PHE A 246 -5.20 -15.78 5.83
N VAL A 247 -3.95 -15.37 5.68
CA VAL A 247 -2.76 -16.24 5.80
C VAL A 247 -2.29 -16.21 7.26
N THR A 248 -2.34 -17.36 7.94
CA THR A 248 -2.05 -17.44 9.39
C THR A 248 -0.58 -17.66 9.73
N GLY A 249 0.31 -17.79 8.75
CA GLY A 249 1.74 -18.06 8.93
C GLY A 249 2.65 -16.96 8.39
N GLY A 250 2.11 -15.77 8.17
CA GLY A 250 2.84 -14.60 7.71
C GLY A 250 3.66 -13.91 8.80
#